data_004a3fd84b6b8f472e7da49e2fb6f093
#
_entry.id   004a3fd84b6b8f472e7da49e2fb6f093
#
_cell.length_a   1.000
_cell.length_b   1.000
_cell.length_c   1.000
_cell.angle_alpha   90.00
_cell.angle_beta   90.00
_cell.angle_gamma   90.00
#
_symmetry.space_group_name_H-M   'P 1'
#
loop_
_entity.id
_entity.type
_entity.pdbx_description
1 polymer ?
#
loop_
_entity_poly.entity_id
_entity_poly.type
_entity_poly.pdbx_seq_one_letter_code
_entity_poly.pdbx_strand_id
1 'polypeptide(L)'
;METYTASIRVLAASYYSPEQVAAWAPVPPDAARWQERLARLHTIVTESDGMLAGFASYTHDGYLDFLFTHPAFARRGVASRLYQRVESALRTVGTPRVTAHVSLAARAFFDRHGFQLDAEDCVECRGAYLRRFAMRKDLPNVRLVRLRGLTNR
;
A
#
# COMPACT_ATOMS: atom_id res chain seq x y z
N MET A 1 4.80 -13.74 -2.06
CA MET A 1 5.19 -13.46 -3.47
C MET A 1 4.05 -13.75 -4.43
N GLU A 2 3.36 -14.86 -4.29
CA GLU A 2 2.24 -15.24 -5.17
C GLU A 2 1.18 -14.16 -5.29
N THR A 3 0.63 -13.67 -4.17
CA THR A 3 -0.39 -12.59 -4.15
C THR A 3 0.07 -11.32 -4.88
N TYR A 4 1.33 -10.92 -4.72
CA TYR A 4 1.91 -9.79 -5.43
C TYR A 4 1.94 -10.03 -6.95
N THR A 5 2.51 -11.17 -7.36
CA THR A 5 2.63 -11.53 -8.78
C THR A 5 1.25 -11.65 -9.44
N ALA A 6 0.30 -12.34 -8.78
CA ALA A 6 -1.06 -12.48 -9.27
C ALA A 6 -1.79 -11.13 -9.36
N SER A 7 -1.65 -10.27 -8.35
CA SER A 7 -2.25 -8.94 -8.36
C SER A 7 -1.80 -8.11 -9.56
N ILE A 8 -0.50 -8.04 -9.81
CA ILE A 8 0.04 -7.24 -10.92
C ILE A 8 -0.38 -7.85 -12.27
N ARG A 9 -0.20 -9.15 -12.44
CA ARG A 9 -0.47 -9.83 -13.72
C ARG A 9 -1.94 -9.89 -14.10
N VAL A 10 -2.85 -9.78 -13.13
CA VAL A 10 -4.30 -9.83 -13.38
C VAL A 10 -4.94 -8.44 -13.23
N LEU A 11 -4.71 -7.77 -12.09
CA LEU A 11 -5.44 -6.53 -11.79
C LEU A 11 -4.81 -5.29 -12.45
N ALA A 12 -3.50 -5.28 -12.67
CA ALA A 12 -2.82 -4.16 -13.32
C ALA A 12 -2.63 -4.34 -14.83
N ALA A 13 -2.91 -5.51 -15.38
CA ALA A 13 -2.64 -5.84 -16.79
C ALA A 13 -3.37 -4.96 -17.81
N SER A 14 -4.52 -4.38 -17.45
CA SER A 14 -5.25 -3.46 -18.34
C SER A 14 -4.68 -2.04 -18.36
N TYR A 15 -3.73 -1.73 -17.50
CA TYR A 15 -3.13 -0.40 -17.36
C TYR A 15 -1.68 -0.33 -17.86
N TYR A 16 -1.04 -1.47 -18.05
CA TYR A 16 0.37 -1.59 -18.43
C TYR A 16 0.55 -2.57 -19.58
N SER A 17 1.60 -2.36 -20.38
CA SER A 17 1.92 -3.31 -21.46
C SER A 17 2.38 -4.66 -20.90
N PRO A 18 2.33 -5.76 -21.70
CA PRO A 18 2.85 -7.06 -21.29
C PRO A 18 4.31 -7.02 -20.84
N GLU A 19 5.15 -6.21 -21.49
CA GLU A 19 6.56 -6.01 -21.14
C GLU A 19 6.71 -5.31 -19.78
N GLN A 20 5.90 -4.29 -19.53
CA GLN A 20 5.86 -3.57 -18.25
C GLN A 20 5.41 -4.49 -17.12
N VAL A 21 4.38 -5.29 -17.34
CA VAL A 21 3.89 -6.27 -16.35
C VAL A 21 4.96 -7.33 -16.06
N ALA A 22 5.63 -7.84 -17.08
CA ALA A 22 6.70 -8.83 -16.92
C ALA A 22 7.91 -8.25 -16.17
N ALA A 23 8.27 -7.01 -16.44
CA ALA A 23 9.35 -6.32 -15.75
C ALA A 23 9.00 -6.05 -14.26
N TRP A 24 7.75 -5.66 -13.98
CA TRP A 24 7.29 -5.38 -12.63
C TRP A 24 7.15 -6.64 -11.78
N ALA A 25 6.54 -7.69 -12.32
CA ALA A 25 6.33 -8.98 -11.65
C ALA A 25 6.96 -10.15 -12.43
N PRO A 26 8.30 -10.30 -12.38
CA PRO A 26 8.98 -11.39 -13.08
C PRO A 26 8.60 -12.76 -12.52
N VAL A 27 8.67 -13.77 -13.38
CA VAL A 27 8.47 -15.17 -13.02
C VAL A 27 9.70 -15.96 -13.51
N PRO A 28 10.42 -16.64 -12.59
CA PRO A 28 10.20 -16.73 -11.14
C PRO A 28 10.48 -15.38 -10.43
N PRO A 29 9.84 -15.10 -9.28
CA PRO A 29 10.13 -13.90 -8.50
C PRO A 29 11.49 -14.01 -7.80
N ASP A 30 12.17 -12.87 -7.62
CA ASP A 30 13.43 -12.77 -6.89
C ASP A 30 13.19 -12.85 -5.37
N ALA A 31 13.32 -14.04 -4.81
CA ALA A 31 13.06 -14.30 -3.39
C ALA A 31 14.04 -13.55 -2.46
N ALA A 32 15.32 -13.45 -2.82
CA ALA A 32 16.31 -12.78 -1.98
C ALA A 32 16.01 -11.28 -1.85
N ARG A 33 15.71 -10.63 -2.97
CA ARG A 33 15.31 -9.21 -2.98
C ARG A 33 14.03 -8.96 -2.19
N TRP A 34 13.08 -9.91 -2.22
CA TRP A 34 11.85 -9.85 -1.44
C TRP A 34 12.11 -9.90 0.05
N GLN A 35 12.94 -10.86 0.51
CA GLN A 35 13.30 -11.01 1.90
C GLN A 35 14.00 -9.76 2.43
N GLU A 36 14.99 -9.24 1.69
CA GLU A 36 15.72 -8.03 2.06
C GLU A 36 14.77 -6.82 2.21
N ARG A 37 13.84 -6.66 1.26
CA ARG A 37 12.90 -5.52 1.28
C ARG A 37 11.90 -5.63 2.43
N LEU A 38 11.29 -6.81 2.62
CA LEU A 38 10.32 -7.02 3.70
C LEU A 38 10.94 -6.94 5.11
N ALA A 39 12.21 -7.31 5.26
CA ALA A 39 12.90 -7.24 6.55
C ALA A 39 12.97 -5.81 7.14
N ARG A 40 12.79 -4.80 6.31
CA ARG A 40 12.84 -3.37 6.70
C ARG A 40 11.45 -2.74 6.87
N LEU A 41 10.39 -3.52 6.68
CA LEU A 41 9.01 -3.04 6.64
C LEU A 41 8.15 -3.70 7.70
N HIS A 42 7.17 -2.96 8.21
CA HIS A 42 6.07 -3.53 8.97
C HIS A 42 5.04 -4.08 8.00
N THR A 43 4.71 -5.36 8.13
CA THR A 43 3.80 -6.02 7.20
C THR A 43 2.55 -6.52 7.92
N ILE A 44 1.40 -6.16 7.38
CA ILE A 44 0.08 -6.63 7.80
C ILE A 44 -0.46 -7.53 6.69
N VAL A 45 -0.99 -8.68 7.07
CA VAL A 45 -1.59 -9.64 6.15
C VAL A 45 -3.06 -9.86 6.44
N THR A 46 -3.82 -10.23 5.43
CA THR A 46 -5.20 -10.72 5.56
C THR A 46 -5.29 -12.08 4.87
N GLU A 47 -5.74 -13.06 5.63
CA GLU A 47 -6.02 -14.40 5.12
C GLU A 47 -7.52 -14.62 5.02
N SER A 48 -7.95 -15.40 4.03
CA SER A 48 -9.31 -15.87 3.85
C SER A 48 -9.27 -17.23 3.15
N ASP A 49 -10.05 -18.17 3.66
CA ASP A 49 -10.16 -19.52 3.12
C ASP A 49 -8.80 -20.24 2.94
N GLY A 50 -7.88 -20.03 3.88
CA GLY A 50 -6.53 -20.59 3.86
C GLY A 50 -5.58 -19.95 2.83
N MET A 51 -5.98 -18.86 2.20
CA MET A 51 -5.19 -18.12 1.22
C MET A 51 -4.83 -16.73 1.74
N LEU A 52 -3.67 -16.22 1.32
CA LEU A 52 -3.29 -14.83 1.53
C LEU A 52 -4.13 -13.93 0.63
N ALA A 53 -5.21 -13.35 1.16
CA ALA A 53 -6.12 -12.49 0.42
C ALA A 53 -5.51 -11.13 0.07
N GLY A 54 -4.54 -10.65 0.86
CA GLY A 54 -3.82 -9.42 0.61
C GLY A 54 -2.82 -9.09 1.71
N PHE A 55 -1.95 -8.12 1.43
CA PHE A 55 -0.99 -7.61 2.39
C PHE A 55 -0.69 -6.13 2.15
N ALA A 56 -0.24 -5.46 3.21
CA ALA A 56 0.29 -4.11 3.18
C ALA A 56 1.63 -4.07 3.93
N SER A 57 2.61 -3.34 3.38
CA SER A 57 3.89 -3.15 4.05
C SER A 57 4.26 -1.67 4.05
N TYR A 58 4.74 -1.17 5.19
CA TYR A 58 4.97 0.24 5.42
C TYR A 58 6.12 0.48 6.40
N THR A 59 6.62 1.70 6.45
CA THR A 59 7.60 2.18 7.42
C THR A 59 6.92 3.07 8.47
N HIS A 60 7.50 3.22 9.66
CA HIS A 60 6.93 4.07 10.72
C HIS A 60 6.97 5.57 10.39
N ASP A 61 7.83 6.00 9.47
CA ASP A 61 7.85 7.38 8.96
C ASP A 61 6.72 7.67 7.96
N GLY A 62 5.90 6.66 7.62
CA GLY A 62 4.67 6.83 6.85
C GLY A 62 4.75 6.44 5.38
N TYR A 63 5.83 5.80 4.93
CA TYR A 63 5.88 5.31 3.54
C TYR A 63 5.15 3.98 3.42
N LEU A 64 4.05 3.96 2.63
CA LEU A 64 3.31 2.75 2.27
C LEU A 64 3.94 2.15 1.00
N ASP A 65 4.73 1.09 1.17
CA ASP A 65 5.51 0.49 0.10
C ASP A 65 4.74 -0.57 -0.69
N PHE A 66 3.95 -1.39 0.01
CA PHE A 66 3.10 -2.41 -0.61
C PHE A 66 1.66 -2.31 -0.12
N LEU A 67 0.72 -2.43 -1.06
CA LEU A 67 -0.69 -2.68 -0.81
C LEU A 67 -1.23 -3.50 -1.96
N PHE A 68 -1.34 -4.81 -1.75
CA PHE A 68 -1.74 -5.75 -2.80
C PHE A 68 -2.86 -6.67 -2.33
N THR A 69 -3.79 -6.93 -3.25
CA THR A 69 -4.91 -7.87 -3.04
C THR A 69 -4.81 -8.99 -4.07
N HIS A 70 -4.98 -10.22 -3.63
CA HIS A 70 -5.07 -11.37 -4.55
C HIS A 70 -6.33 -11.23 -5.43
N PRO A 71 -6.27 -11.52 -6.74
CA PRO A 71 -7.39 -11.34 -7.67
C PRO A 71 -8.68 -12.02 -7.23
N ALA A 72 -8.60 -13.21 -6.63
CA ALA A 72 -9.77 -13.94 -6.12
C ALA A 72 -10.54 -13.18 -5.02
N PHE A 73 -9.91 -12.22 -4.35
CA PHE A 73 -10.50 -11.39 -3.31
C PHE A 73 -10.63 -9.91 -3.70
N ALA A 74 -10.42 -9.59 -4.97
CA ALA A 74 -10.56 -8.24 -5.47
C ALA A 74 -12.00 -7.70 -5.29
N ARG A 75 -12.13 -6.39 -5.02
CA ARG A 75 -13.43 -5.70 -4.84
C ARG A 75 -14.24 -6.17 -3.62
N ARG A 76 -13.64 -6.90 -2.69
CA ARG A 76 -14.26 -7.35 -1.44
C ARG A 76 -13.82 -6.54 -0.21
N GLY A 77 -13.24 -5.36 -0.42
CA GLY A 77 -12.80 -4.46 0.65
C GLY A 77 -11.48 -4.85 1.35
N VAL A 78 -10.73 -5.84 0.83
CA VAL A 78 -9.47 -6.29 1.42
C VAL A 78 -8.47 -5.14 1.52
N ALA A 79 -8.22 -4.42 0.42
CA ALA A 79 -7.29 -3.29 0.40
C ALA A 79 -7.71 -2.17 1.37
N SER A 80 -9.02 -1.88 1.46
CA SER A 80 -9.53 -0.85 2.39
C SER A 80 -9.27 -1.23 3.85
N ARG A 81 -9.53 -2.49 4.23
CA ARG A 81 -9.26 -2.97 5.61
C ARG A 81 -7.76 -2.96 5.93
N LEU A 82 -6.91 -3.38 5.00
CA LEU A 82 -5.45 -3.32 5.16
C LEU A 82 -4.98 -1.88 5.35
N TYR A 83 -5.42 -0.97 4.48
CA TYR A 83 -5.05 0.43 4.57
C TYR A 83 -5.52 1.08 5.88
N GLN A 84 -6.76 0.81 6.32
CA GLN A 84 -7.26 1.31 7.60
C GLN A 84 -6.40 0.86 8.79
N ARG A 85 -5.91 -0.37 8.77
CA ARG A 85 -4.99 -0.87 9.79
C ARG A 85 -3.63 -0.19 9.75
N VAL A 86 -3.08 0.04 8.55
CA VAL A 86 -1.84 0.82 8.39
C VAL A 86 -2.04 2.24 8.92
N GLU A 87 -3.11 2.93 8.52
CA GLU A 87 -3.39 4.29 8.98
C GLU A 87 -3.55 4.35 10.50
N SER A 88 -4.26 3.39 11.10
CA SER A 88 -4.42 3.30 12.56
C SER A 88 -3.07 3.11 13.26
N ALA A 89 -2.21 2.22 12.76
CA ALA A 89 -0.88 1.98 13.32
C ALA A 89 0.00 3.24 13.25
N LEU A 90 0.00 3.94 12.11
CA LEU A 90 0.76 5.17 11.92
C LEU A 90 0.27 6.31 12.81
N ARG A 91 -1.06 6.44 12.99
CA ARG A 91 -1.63 7.41 13.94
C ARG A 91 -1.21 7.13 15.38
N THR A 92 -1.13 5.86 15.78
CA THR A 92 -0.73 5.47 17.14
C THR A 92 0.70 5.90 17.45
N VAL A 93 1.61 5.87 16.47
CA VAL A 93 3.00 6.32 16.65
C VAL A 93 3.20 7.80 16.34
N GLY A 94 2.12 8.52 16.02
CA GLY A 94 2.15 9.96 15.79
C GLY A 94 2.70 10.39 14.43
N THR A 95 2.72 9.49 13.45
CA THR A 95 3.16 9.80 12.09
C THR A 95 2.22 10.85 11.46
N PRO A 96 2.75 11.98 10.95
CA PRO A 96 1.91 13.07 10.49
C PRO A 96 1.34 12.89 9.09
N ARG A 97 1.91 11.97 8.30
CA ARG A 97 1.58 11.82 6.87
C ARG A 97 1.84 10.41 6.38
N VAL A 98 0.99 9.93 5.47
CA VAL A 98 1.25 8.74 4.66
C VAL A 98 1.65 9.18 3.26
N THR A 99 2.69 8.55 2.71
CA THR A 99 3.14 8.72 1.33
C THR A 99 3.17 7.38 0.62
N ALA A 100 2.94 7.37 -0.69
CA ALA A 100 3.01 6.16 -1.50
C ALA A 100 3.35 6.49 -2.95
N HIS A 101 4.03 5.56 -3.64
CA HIS A 101 4.08 5.55 -5.10
C HIS A 101 3.01 4.60 -5.63
N VAL A 102 2.01 5.18 -6.27
CA VAL A 102 0.75 4.53 -6.62
C VAL A 102 0.72 4.19 -8.11
N SER A 103 0.41 2.95 -8.44
CA SER A 103 0.26 2.51 -9.82
C SER A 103 -0.96 3.13 -10.50
N LEU A 104 -1.00 3.10 -11.83
CA LEU A 104 -2.17 3.53 -12.60
C LEU A 104 -3.44 2.77 -12.16
N ALA A 105 -3.31 1.47 -11.91
CA ALA A 105 -4.42 0.62 -11.47
C ALA A 105 -4.98 0.98 -10.08
N ALA A 106 -4.12 1.49 -9.19
CA ALA A 106 -4.49 1.79 -7.80
C ALA A 106 -4.94 3.23 -7.58
N ARG A 107 -4.74 4.14 -8.53
CA ARG A 107 -4.99 5.58 -8.39
C ARG A 107 -6.37 5.89 -7.81
N ALA A 108 -7.43 5.34 -8.38
CA ALA A 108 -8.78 5.60 -7.93
C ALA A 108 -9.06 5.10 -6.50
N PHE A 109 -8.38 4.05 -6.06
CA PHE A 109 -8.45 3.58 -4.67
C PHE A 109 -7.87 4.62 -3.72
N PHE A 110 -6.67 5.13 -4.00
CA PHE A 110 -6.01 6.12 -3.15
C PHE A 110 -6.76 7.45 -3.12
N ASP A 111 -7.31 7.91 -4.25
CA ASP A 111 -8.16 9.10 -4.30
C ASP A 111 -9.37 8.96 -3.35
N ARG A 112 -10.07 7.80 -3.36
CA ARG A 112 -11.20 7.54 -2.47
C ARG A 112 -10.81 7.46 -0.98
N HIS A 113 -9.55 7.16 -0.68
CA HIS A 113 -9.04 7.13 0.69
C HIS A 113 -8.43 8.46 1.14
N GLY A 114 -8.63 9.54 0.37
CA GLY A 114 -8.24 10.90 0.73
C GLY A 114 -6.79 11.25 0.47
N PHE A 115 -6.11 10.49 -0.38
CA PHE A 115 -4.78 10.86 -0.86
C PHE A 115 -4.87 11.97 -1.90
N GLN A 116 -3.87 12.83 -1.91
CA GLN A 116 -3.67 13.91 -2.87
C GLN A 116 -2.47 13.58 -3.77
N LEU A 117 -2.57 13.97 -5.02
CA LEU A 117 -1.46 13.86 -5.97
C LEU A 117 -0.41 14.92 -5.68
N ASP A 118 0.85 14.49 -5.53
CA ASP A 118 2.00 15.38 -5.50
C ASP A 118 2.64 15.53 -6.87
N ALA A 119 2.88 14.42 -7.56
CA ALA A 119 3.50 14.40 -8.87
C ALA A 119 3.16 13.14 -9.66
N GLU A 120 3.18 13.22 -10.97
CA GLU A 120 3.35 12.07 -11.84
C GLU A 120 4.83 11.69 -11.87
N ASP A 121 5.10 10.40 -11.82
CA ASP A 121 6.44 9.84 -11.76
C ASP A 121 6.58 8.66 -12.74
N CYS A 122 7.79 8.39 -13.13
CA CYS A 122 8.13 7.26 -13.98
C CYS A 122 9.37 6.57 -13.43
N VAL A 123 9.28 5.29 -13.16
CA VAL A 123 10.37 4.49 -12.61
C VAL A 123 10.84 3.46 -13.62
N GLU A 124 12.15 3.33 -13.76
CA GLU A 124 12.73 2.23 -14.49
C GLU A 124 12.65 0.94 -13.65
N CYS A 125 12.17 -0.12 -14.26
CA CYS A 125 12.09 -1.44 -13.68
C CYS A 125 12.52 -2.48 -14.72
N ARG A 126 13.72 -3.05 -14.55
CA ARG A 126 14.26 -4.11 -15.44
C ARG A 126 14.17 -3.72 -16.93
N GLY A 127 14.57 -2.51 -17.29
CA GLY A 127 14.55 -2.00 -18.66
C GLY A 127 13.20 -1.50 -19.17
N ALA A 128 12.12 -1.63 -18.41
CA ALA A 128 10.82 -1.03 -18.71
C ALA A 128 10.56 0.20 -17.85
N TYR A 129 9.85 1.18 -18.38
CA TYR A 129 9.45 2.38 -17.66
C TYR A 129 7.99 2.27 -17.22
N LEU A 130 7.74 2.39 -15.91
CA LEU A 130 6.43 2.29 -15.30
C LEU A 130 5.96 3.67 -14.83
N ARG A 131 4.89 4.18 -15.42
CA ARG A 131 4.22 5.39 -14.92
C ARG A 131 3.54 5.07 -13.58
N ARG A 132 3.66 6.01 -12.65
CA ARG A 132 3.05 5.94 -11.31
C ARG A 132 2.79 7.35 -10.78
N PHE A 133 2.16 7.43 -9.64
CA PHE A 133 1.84 8.70 -8.99
C PHE A 133 2.48 8.75 -7.61
N ALA A 134 3.21 9.81 -7.32
CA ALA A 134 3.57 10.16 -5.96
C ALA A 134 2.34 10.78 -5.30
N MET A 135 1.85 10.15 -4.24
CA MET A 135 0.64 10.58 -3.54
C MET A 135 0.87 10.66 -2.03
N ARG A 136 0.16 11.56 -1.36
CA ARG A 136 0.23 11.74 0.08
C ARG A 136 -1.15 11.90 0.71
N LYS A 137 -1.23 11.59 2.00
CA LYS A 137 -2.37 11.90 2.87
C LYS A 137 -1.85 12.39 4.21
N ASP A 138 -2.26 13.57 4.62
CA ASP A 138 -1.96 14.10 5.94
C ASP A 138 -2.82 13.38 7.00
N LEU A 139 -2.17 12.99 8.10
CA LEU A 139 -2.81 12.39 9.25
C LEU A 139 -2.85 13.42 10.39
N PRO A 140 -3.98 14.13 10.59
CA PRO A 140 -4.05 15.09 11.68
C PRO A 140 -3.82 14.40 13.03
N ASN A 141 -2.94 14.97 13.83
CA ASN A 141 -2.75 14.54 15.21
C ASN A 141 -4.06 14.76 15.97
N VAL A 142 -4.70 13.67 16.39
CA VAL A 142 -5.76 13.75 17.38
C VAL A 142 -5.10 14.08 18.71
N ARG A 143 -4.96 15.37 19.03
CA ARG A 143 -4.62 15.79 20.39
C ARG A 143 -5.75 15.29 21.29
N LEU A 144 -5.46 14.30 22.12
CA LEU A 144 -6.29 13.99 23.27
C LEU A 144 -6.32 15.24 24.16
N VAL A 145 -7.40 16.02 24.05
CA VAL A 145 -7.67 17.09 25.01
C VAL A 145 -8.01 16.38 26.30
N ARG A 146 -7.04 16.32 27.24
CA ARG A 146 -7.35 15.98 28.62
C ARG A 146 -8.36 17.03 29.10
N LEU A 147 -9.61 16.64 29.29
CA LEU A 147 -10.57 17.41 30.04
C LEU A 147 -10.02 17.55 31.46
N ARG A 148 -9.32 18.67 31.74
CA ARG A 148 -9.00 19.08 33.11
C ARG A 148 -10.28 19.63 33.70
N GLY A 149 -10.73 19.04 34.79
CA GLY A 149 -11.61 19.65 35.76
C GLY A 149 -13.09 19.30 35.64
N LEU A 150 -13.47 18.20 36.24
CA LEU A 150 -14.71 18.12 37.02
C LEU A 150 -14.28 17.74 38.44
N THR A 151 -13.82 18.73 39.19
CA THR A 151 -13.81 18.63 40.63
C THR A 151 -15.26 18.87 41.07
N ASN A 152 -15.91 17.78 41.49
CA ASN A 152 -17.15 17.90 42.28
C ASN A 152 -16.85 18.69 43.58
N ARG A 153 -17.62 19.77 43.79
CA ARG A 153 -17.94 20.26 45.12
C ARG A 153 -19.26 19.68 45.58
#